data_5def24e17168bd5e3289b3a15a81a2af
#
_entry.id   5def24e17168bd5e3289b3a15a81a2af
#
_cell.length_a   1.000
_cell.length_b   1.000
_cell.length_c   1.000
_cell.angle_alpha   90.00
_cell.angle_beta   90.00
_cell.angle_gamma   90.00
#
_symmetry.space_group_name_H-M   'P 1'
#
loop_
_entity.id
_entity.type
_entity.pdbx_description
1 polymer ?
#
loop_
_entity_poly.entity_id
_entity_poly.type
_entity_poly.pdbx_seq_one_letter_code
_entity_poly.pdbx_strand_id
1 'polypeptide(L)'
;VRSLLRLAAALLIGLAGLAGGAPAQADELPTFTLRFKPDGTFEPATLEVPAGRFKIELINESNEPVEFESIPLRKEKVLGPGVKSFVVITISRPGEYPFFDDFHQSVKGTLVVKPKD
;
A
#
# COMPACT_ATOMS: atom_id res chain seq x y z
N VAL A 1 -4.47 -45.67 -20.21
CA VAL A 1 -4.75 -45.18 -20.24
C VAL A 1 -5.11 -44.56 -19.86
N ARG A 2 -5.07 -44.42 -19.85
CA ARG A 2 -5.46 -43.70 -19.65
C ARG A 2 -5.36 -42.76 -19.36
N SER A 3 -5.08 -42.56 -19.33
CA SER A 3 -5.06 -41.58 -19.12
C SER A 3 -4.99 -40.80 -19.40
N LEU A 4 -4.77 -40.77 -19.74
CA LEU A 4 -4.86 -39.90 -20.18
C LEU A 4 -5.29 -39.15 -20.13
N LEU A 5 -5.35 -39.22 -20.13
CA LEU A 5 -5.91 -38.45 -20.25
C LEU A 5 -5.93 -37.67 -19.80
N ARG A 6 -5.76 -37.72 -19.65
CA ARG A 6 -5.91 -36.91 -19.34
C ARG A 6 -5.56 -36.14 -19.34
N LEU A 7 -5.09 -35.96 -19.46
CA LEU A 7 -4.97 -35.08 -19.63
C LEU A 7 -5.21 -34.32 -19.88
N ALA A 8 -4.96 -34.56 -20.15
CA ALA A 8 -5.42 -33.77 -20.79
C ALA A 8 -6.11 -32.78 -20.37
N ALA A 9 -6.25 -32.93 -20.06
CA ALA A 9 -7.02 -32.16 -19.58
C ALA A 9 -6.55 -31.03 -19.04
N ALA A 10 -5.92 -31.17 -19.13
CA ALA A 10 -5.68 -30.43 -18.59
C ALA A 10 -5.61 -29.35 -19.01
N LEU A 11 -5.54 -29.29 -19.37
CA LEU A 11 -5.65 -28.53 -19.75
C LEU A 11 -6.13 -27.70 -19.69
N LEU A 12 -6.27 -27.67 -19.72
CA LEU A 12 -6.95 -26.96 -19.81
C LEU A 12 -6.91 -26.14 -19.32
N ILE A 13 -6.54 -26.09 -19.05
CA ILE A 13 -6.61 -25.46 -18.65
C ILE A 13 -6.35 -24.55 -18.64
N GLY A 14 -6.05 -24.28 -18.86
CA GLY A 14 -5.89 -23.53 -19.03
C GLY A 14 -6.24 -22.78 -19.03
N LEU A 15 -6.41 -22.73 -19.19
CA LEU A 15 -6.90 -22.10 -19.37
C LEU A 15 -6.98 -21.31 -19.00
N ALA A 16 -6.91 -21.32 -18.88
CA ALA A 16 -7.05 -20.70 -18.62
C ALA A 16 -6.82 -19.90 -18.31
N GLY A 17 -6.42 -19.72 -18.28
CA GLY A 17 -6.14 -19.06 -18.09
C GLY A 17 -6.34 -18.25 -17.97
N LEU A 18 -6.41 -18.38 -18.22
CA LEU A 18 -6.82 -17.78 -18.25
C LEU A 18 -7.11 -16.86 -17.91
N ALA A 19 -7.39 -16.99 -18.35
CA ALA A 19 -7.89 -15.76 -17.99
C ALA A 19 -7.14 -15.12 -16.91
N GLY A 20 -6.11 -15.41 -16.85
CA GLY A 20 -5.32 -15.03 -15.77
C GLY A 20 -5.20 -13.55 -15.53
N GLY A 21 -5.75 -12.73 -16.40
CA GLY A 21 -5.67 -11.29 -16.18
C GLY A 21 -6.40 -10.81 -14.95
N ALA A 22 -7.47 -11.48 -14.56
CA ALA A 22 -8.27 -10.99 -13.47
C ALA A 22 -7.52 -10.92 -12.14
N PRO A 23 -6.75 -11.96 -11.72
CA PRO A 23 -6.00 -11.84 -10.47
C PRO A 23 -4.98 -10.71 -10.49
N ALA A 24 -4.30 -10.54 -11.60
CA ALA A 24 -3.30 -9.48 -11.69
C ALA A 24 -3.94 -8.11 -11.54
N GLN A 25 -5.12 -7.93 -12.13
CA GLN A 25 -5.79 -6.64 -12.05
C GLN A 25 -6.32 -6.37 -10.64
N ALA A 26 -6.72 -7.42 -9.94
CA ALA A 26 -7.21 -7.26 -8.59
C ALA A 26 -6.14 -6.75 -7.65
N ASP A 27 -4.87 -7.00 -7.99
CA ASP A 27 -3.77 -6.56 -7.16
C ASP A 27 -3.24 -5.18 -7.52
N GLU A 28 -3.80 -4.57 -8.55
CA GLU A 28 -3.27 -3.31 -9.05
C GLU A 28 -3.97 -2.13 -8.43
N LEU A 29 -3.70 -1.93 -7.16
CA LEU A 29 -4.16 -0.73 -6.48
C LEU A 29 -3.25 0.43 -6.85
N PRO A 30 -3.80 1.64 -6.95
CA PRO A 30 -2.93 2.82 -7.01
C PRO A 30 -1.99 2.79 -5.82
N THR A 31 -0.71 2.99 -6.09
CA THR A 31 0.32 2.86 -5.06
C THR A 31 1.11 4.15 -4.98
N PHE A 32 1.30 4.61 -3.76
CA PHE A 32 2.04 5.82 -3.45
C PHE A 32 3.12 5.47 -2.46
N THR A 33 4.21 6.23 -2.44
CA THR A 33 5.36 5.91 -1.61
C THR A 33 5.58 7.00 -0.58
N LEU A 34 5.81 6.57 0.65
CA LEU A 34 6.15 7.46 1.75
C LEU A 34 7.46 6.98 2.35
N ARG A 35 8.44 7.88 2.43
CA ARG A 35 9.76 7.55 2.95
C ARG A 35 9.96 8.23 4.29
N PHE A 36 10.48 7.45 5.25
CA PHE A 36 10.93 7.98 6.54
C PHE A 36 12.41 8.23 6.38
N LYS A 37 12.78 9.50 6.31
CA LYS A 37 14.15 9.89 5.97
C LYS A 37 15.07 9.82 7.18
N PRO A 38 16.37 9.65 6.95
CA PRO A 38 17.31 9.62 8.07
C PRO A 38 17.34 10.90 8.91
N ASP A 39 16.95 12.03 8.32
CA ASP A 39 16.92 13.30 9.05
C ASP A 39 15.65 13.50 9.87
N GLY A 40 14.79 12.48 9.94
CA GLY A 40 13.59 12.55 10.74
C GLY A 40 12.42 13.23 10.07
N THR A 41 12.39 13.29 8.75
CA THR A 41 11.27 13.88 8.03
C THR A 41 10.60 12.83 7.15
N PHE A 42 9.37 13.14 6.73
CA PHE A 42 8.70 12.34 5.70
C PHE A 42 9.00 12.90 4.33
N GLU A 43 9.05 12.02 3.35
CA GLU A 43 9.11 12.43 1.95
C GLU A 43 8.08 11.62 1.16
N PRO A 44 7.05 12.25 0.63
CA PRO A 44 6.70 13.66 0.81
C PRO A 44 5.98 13.90 2.13
N ALA A 45 6.02 15.11 2.63
CA ALA A 45 5.27 15.46 3.83
C ALA A 45 3.79 15.61 3.55
N THR A 46 3.43 15.92 2.32
CA THR A 46 2.04 15.97 1.86
C THR A 46 1.89 14.98 0.72
N LEU A 47 1.02 13.99 0.92
CA LEU A 47 0.79 12.94 -0.06
C LEU A 47 -0.62 13.09 -0.60
N GLU A 48 -0.74 13.32 -1.92
CA GLU A 48 -2.04 13.49 -2.56
C GLU A 48 -2.47 12.20 -3.22
N VAL A 49 -3.69 11.76 -2.95
CA VAL A 49 -4.21 10.51 -3.48
C VAL A 49 -5.66 10.72 -3.90
N PRO A 50 -6.17 9.95 -4.86
CA PRO A 50 -7.60 9.98 -5.18
C PRO A 50 -8.39 9.21 -4.13
N ALA A 51 -9.63 9.60 -3.91
CA ALA A 51 -10.54 8.87 -3.05
C ALA A 51 -10.70 7.44 -3.57
N GLY A 52 -10.93 6.50 -2.66
CA GLY A 52 -11.11 5.10 -3.00
C GLY A 52 -10.17 4.24 -2.21
N ARG A 53 -9.75 3.15 -2.82
CA ARG A 53 -8.85 2.18 -2.19
C ARG A 53 -7.47 2.30 -2.82
N PHE A 54 -6.45 2.40 -2.01
CA PHE A 54 -5.08 2.57 -2.49
C PHE A 54 -4.10 1.98 -1.48
N LYS A 55 -2.86 1.88 -1.91
CA LYS A 55 -1.78 1.36 -1.09
C LYS A 55 -0.74 2.45 -0.91
N ILE A 56 -0.25 2.59 0.32
CA ILE A 56 0.93 3.42 0.58
C ILE A 56 2.07 2.50 0.92
N GLU A 57 3.10 2.52 0.10
CA GLU A 57 4.33 1.81 0.37
C GLU A 57 5.15 2.64 1.36
N LEU A 58 5.58 2.01 2.43
CA LEU A 58 6.31 2.67 3.51
C LEU A 58 7.75 2.19 3.50
N ILE A 59 8.69 3.12 3.47
CA ILE A 59 10.11 2.79 3.41
C ILE A 59 10.83 3.52 4.53
N ASN A 60 11.40 2.76 5.46
CA ASN A 60 12.20 3.35 6.54
C ASN A 60 13.64 3.42 6.10
N GLU A 61 14.10 4.62 5.75
CA GLU A 61 15.48 4.84 5.32
C GLU A 61 16.40 5.23 6.46
N SER A 62 15.90 5.19 7.70
CA SER A 62 16.67 5.55 8.86
C SER A 62 17.24 4.30 9.55
N ASN A 63 18.06 4.51 10.55
CA ASN A 63 18.60 3.41 11.33
C ASN A 63 17.90 3.22 12.66
N GLU A 64 16.67 3.74 12.78
CA GLU A 64 15.84 3.61 13.95
C GLU A 64 14.49 3.05 13.57
N PRO A 65 13.77 2.41 14.49
CA PRO A 65 12.40 2.04 14.20
C PRO A 65 11.52 3.28 14.06
N VAL A 66 10.52 3.19 13.19
CA VAL A 66 9.56 4.27 12.96
C VAL A 66 8.17 3.68 12.96
N GLU A 67 7.17 4.53 13.12
CA GLU A 67 5.80 4.05 13.05
C GLU A 67 4.95 5.05 12.27
N PHE A 68 4.34 4.56 11.19
CA PHE A 68 3.30 5.33 10.51
C PHE A 68 2.03 5.22 11.33
N GLU A 69 1.44 6.34 11.68
CA GLU A 69 0.16 6.32 12.38
C GLU A 69 -0.73 7.43 11.89
N SER A 70 -2.00 7.09 11.62
CA SER A 70 -3.03 8.07 11.31
C SER A 70 -4.25 7.76 12.17
N ILE A 71 -4.54 8.65 13.11
CA ILE A 71 -5.66 8.49 14.01
C ILE A 71 -6.99 8.49 13.23
N PRO A 72 -7.24 9.49 12.35
CA PRO A 72 -8.53 9.50 11.65
C PRO A 72 -8.71 8.33 10.70
N LEU A 73 -7.63 7.74 10.20
CA LEU A 73 -7.73 6.59 9.29
C LEU A 73 -7.67 5.28 10.04
N ARG A 74 -7.34 5.31 11.33
CA ARG A 74 -7.23 4.12 12.19
C ARG A 74 -6.24 3.13 11.60
N LYS A 75 -5.09 3.65 11.18
CA LYS A 75 -4.02 2.84 10.61
C LYS A 75 -2.73 3.08 11.37
N GLU A 76 -1.99 2.01 11.58
CA GLU A 76 -0.65 2.11 12.15
C GLU A 76 0.19 0.97 11.63
N LYS A 77 1.48 1.23 11.47
CA LYS A 77 2.42 0.24 10.99
C LYS A 77 3.81 0.57 11.49
N VAL A 78 4.43 -0.37 12.18
CA VAL A 78 5.78 -0.22 12.69
C VAL A 78 6.75 -0.80 11.69
N LEU A 79 7.85 -0.08 11.43
CA LEU A 79 8.91 -0.56 10.54
C LEU A 79 10.24 -0.48 11.27
N GLY A 80 10.96 -1.59 11.30
CA GLY A 80 12.33 -1.57 11.77
C GLY A 80 13.25 -0.81 10.82
N PRO A 81 14.51 -0.58 11.23
CA PRO A 81 15.45 0.14 10.38
C PRO A 81 15.60 -0.52 9.02
N GLY A 82 15.53 0.27 7.96
CA GLY A 82 15.72 -0.20 6.61
C GLY A 82 14.60 -1.05 6.04
N VAL A 83 13.51 -1.21 6.76
CA VAL A 83 12.41 -2.09 6.35
C VAL A 83 11.46 -1.38 5.41
N LYS A 84 10.97 -2.12 4.43
CA LYS A 84 9.88 -1.69 3.56
C LYS A 84 8.63 -2.47 3.93
N SER A 85 7.48 -1.79 3.90
CA SER A 85 6.20 -2.43 4.13
C SER A 85 5.13 -1.61 3.43
N PHE A 86 3.88 -1.81 3.77
CA PHE A 86 2.80 -1.03 3.16
C PHE A 86 1.56 -1.07 4.03
N VAL A 87 0.67 -0.12 3.79
CA VAL A 87 -0.67 -0.14 4.34
C VAL A 87 -1.66 0.04 3.19
N VAL A 88 -2.80 -0.61 3.31
CA VAL A 88 -3.90 -0.43 2.36
C VAL A 88 -4.97 0.39 3.05
N ILE A 89 -5.42 1.43 2.39
CA ILE A 89 -6.38 2.37 2.93
C ILE A 89 -7.55 2.49 1.98
N THR A 90 -8.76 2.51 2.54
CA THR A 90 -9.96 2.81 1.78
C THR A 90 -10.60 4.04 2.40
N ILE A 91 -10.72 5.10 1.62
CA ILE A 91 -11.30 6.36 2.10
C ILE A 91 -12.06 7.01 0.95
N SER A 92 -13.36 7.22 1.15
CA SER A 92 -14.19 7.78 0.09
C SER A 92 -14.40 9.28 0.25
N ARG A 93 -14.18 9.82 1.43
CA ARG A 93 -14.44 11.23 1.68
C ARG A 93 -13.20 12.05 1.41
N PRO A 94 -13.26 12.99 0.46
CA PRO A 94 -12.14 13.90 0.26
C PRO A 94 -11.86 14.74 1.51
N GLY A 95 -10.62 15.14 1.67
CA GLY A 95 -10.23 15.94 2.82
C GLY A 95 -8.77 15.73 3.15
N GLU A 96 -8.38 16.25 4.31
CA GLU A 96 -7.02 16.15 4.79
C GLU A 96 -7.00 15.26 6.02
N TYR A 97 -6.11 14.29 6.01
CA TYR A 97 -5.99 13.29 7.06
C TYR A 97 -4.56 13.29 7.56
N PRO A 98 -4.32 13.73 8.80
CA PRO A 98 -2.96 13.79 9.31
C PRO A 98 -2.41 12.41 9.61
N PHE A 99 -1.09 12.27 9.47
CA PHE A 99 -0.38 11.11 9.95
C PHE A 99 0.92 11.58 10.61
N PHE A 100 1.54 10.70 11.37
CA PHE A 100 2.75 11.06 12.10
C PHE A 100 3.53 9.78 12.40
N ASP A 101 4.77 9.98 12.87
CA ASP A 101 5.62 8.90 13.35
C ASP A 101 5.47 8.84 14.86
N ASP A 102 4.84 7.77 15.37
CA ASP A 102 4.55 7.71 16.80
C ASP A 102 5.81 7.61 17.66
N PHE A 103 6.91 7.14 17.10
CA PHE A 103 8.17 7.13 17.84
C PHE A 103 8.88 8.48 17.79
N HIS A 104 8.44 9.40 16.92
CA HIS A 104 9.02 10.72 16.75
C HIS A 104 7.89 11.68 16.46
N GLN A 105 7.14 12.05 17.50
CA GLN A 105 5.83 12.68 17.31
C GLN A 105 5.87 14.07 16.71
N SER A 106 7.05 14.69 16.63
CA SER A 106 7.17 15.96 15.92
C SER A 106 7.22 15.77 14.40
N VAL A 107 7.39 14.53 13.92
CA VAL A 107 7.45 14.25 12.49
C VAL A 107 6.04 13.97 12.00
N LYS A 108 5.50 14.90 11.23
CA LYS A 108 4.09 14.89 10.84
C LYS A 108 3.95 15.09 9.35
N GLY A 109 2.87 14.54 8.81
CA GLY A 109 2.53 14.71 7.41
C GLY A 109 1.03 14.75 7.23
N THR A 110 0.61 14.97 5.99
CA THR A 110 -0.79 15.08 5.65
C THR A 110 -1.09 14.26 4.41
N LEU A 111 -2.12 13.44 4.51
CA LEU A 111 -2.68 12.76 3.36
C LEU A 111 -3.84 13.60 2.85
N VAL A 112 -3.72 14.06 1.61
CA VAL A 112 -4.77 14.85 0.97
C VAL A 112 -5.52 13.93 0.03
N VAL A 113 -6.78 13.65 0.36
CA VAL A 113 -7.63 12.79 -0.45
C VAL A 113 -8.45 13.66 -1.36
N LYS A 114 -8.26 13.48 -2.66
CA LYS A 114 -8.93 14.28 -3.68
C LYS A 114 -10.19 13.59 -4.14
N PRO A 115 -11.18 14.34 -4.63
CA PRO A 115 -12.36 13.71 -5.19
C PRO A 115 -11.96 12.76 -6.32
N LYS A 116 -12.66 11.66 -6.38
CA LYS A 116 -12.48 10.70 -7.47
C LYS A 116 -13.28 11.15 -8.67
N ASP A 117 -12.65 11.15 -9.84
CA ASP A 117 -13.31 11.57 -11.07
C ASP A 117 -14.34 10.57 -11.55
#